data_f9932a1d232c46e56144809f113ca8a3
#
_entry.id   f9932a1d232c46e56144809f113ca8a3
#
_cell.length_a   1.000
_cell.length_b   1.000
_cell.length_c   1.000
_cell.angle_alpha   90.00
_cell.angle_beta   90.00
_cell.angle_gamma   90.00
#
_symmetry.space_group_name_H-M   'P 1'
#
loop_
_entity.id
_entity.type
_entity.pdbx_description
1 polymer ?
#
loop_
_entity_poly.entity_id
_entity_poly.type
_entity_poly.pdbx_seq_one_letter_code
_entity_poly.pdbx_strand_id
1 'polypeptide(L)'
;LHEGHIRMRDLAEKKTGMQTTFEICAKNADKPPLTFQEIKRTLDQFDENDSWVMTSAGRFSEKAEMFPNSVFIIGADTLLRVFDEKFYSSNKDMNEHVERFNDHNIHFLVFGRKVKDKFISLEDINIPSKIRSRCTGFNEGYYEPEWEKDE
;
A
#
# COMPACT_ATOMS: atom_id res chain seq x y z
N LEU A 1 11.14 4.99 -6.40
CA LEU A 1 10.22 4.65 -7.49
C LEU A 1 10.92 3.75 -8.50
N HIS A 2 10.36 2.58 -8.76
CA HIS A 2 10.92 1.67 -9.76
C HIS A 2 9.82 1.22 -10.72
N GLU A 3 10.23 0.43 -11.72
CA GLU A 3 9.33 0.00 -12.78
C GLU A 3 8.08 -0.71 -12.26
N GLY A 4 8.22 -1.50 -11.21
CA GLY A 4 7.09 -2.19 -10.59
C GLY A 4 6.03 -1.22 -10.07
N HIS A 5 6.44 -0.13 -9.46
CA HIS A 5 5.51 0.91 -8.98
C HIS A 5 4.77 1.57 -10.14
N ILE A 6 5.48 1.87 -11.22
CA ILE A 6 4.87 2.48 -12.41
C ILE A 6 3.86 1.51 -13.02
N ARG A 7 4.21 0.24 -13.09
CA ARG A 7 3.32 -0.79 -13.64
C ARG A 7 2.05 -0.94 -12.79
N MET A 8 2.21 -0.96 -11.48
CA MET A 8 1.06 -1.03 -10.57
C MET A 8 0.14 0.16 -10.76
N ARG A 9 0.72 1.37 -10.88
CA ARG A 9 -0.06 2.58 -11.14
C ARG A 9 -0.86 2.45 -12.43
N ASP A 10 -0.21 2.06 -13.51
CA ASP A 10 -0.86 1.98 -14.82
C ASP A 10 -2.00 0.98 -14.82
N LEU A 11 -1.79 -0.19 -14.21
CA LEU A 11 -2.82 -1.22 -14.09
C LEU A 11 -3.98 -0.75 -13.21
N ALA A 12 -3.67 -0.06 -12.11
CA ALA A 12 -4.69 0.46 -11.20
C ALA A 12 -5.53 1.55 -11.87
N GLU A 13 -4.90 2.46 -12.58
CA GLU A 13 -5.62 3.52 -13.29
C GLU A 13 -6.53 2.95 -14.37
N LYS A 14 -6.07 1.91 -15.05
CA LYS A 14 -6.87 1.24 -16.07
C LYS A 14 -8.08 0.55 -15.44
N LYS A 15 -7.90 -0.09 -14.30
CA LYS A 15 -8.98 -0.82 -13.62
C LYS A 15 -10.01 0.12 -12.97
N THR A 16 -9.55 1.18 -12.34
CA THR A 16 -10.42 2.07 -11.55
C THR A 16 -10.94 3.27 -12.31
N GLY A 17 -10.25 3.67 -13.39
CA GLY A 17 -10.57 4.91 -14.09
C GLY A 17 -10.19 6.16 -13.33
N MET A 18 -9.45 6.02 -12.22
CA MET A 18 -9.04 7.13 -11.37
C MET A 18 -7.56 7.41 -11.52
N GLN A 19 -7.17 8.68 -11.35
CA GLN A 19 -5.77 9.06 -11.34
C GLN A 19 -5.10 8.62 -10.05
N THR A 20 -3.88 8.11 -10.14
CA THR A 20 -3.11 7.65 -8.99
C THR A 20 -2.19 8.75 -8.48
N THR A 21 -2.11 8.88 -7.16
CA THR A 21 -1.15 9.75 -6.49
C THR A 21 -0.18 8.88 -5.71
N PHE A 22 1.12 9.12 -5.89
CA PHE A 22 2.15 8.42 -5.12
C PHE A 22 2.28 9.05 -3.74
N GLU A 23 2.43 8.22 -2.73
CA GLU A 23 2.70 8.70 -1.37
C GLU A 23 4.17 8.48 -1.01
N ILE A 24 4.80 9.53 -0.51
CA ILE A 24 6.12 9.44 0.10
C ILE A 24 5.91 9.59 1.59
N CYS A 25 6.12 8.51 2.33
CA CYS A 25 5.96 8.55 3.78
C CYS A 25 7.30 8.92 4.41
N ALA A 26 7.38 10.13 4.96
CA ALA A 26 8.60 10.62 5.59
C ALA A 26 8.90 9.91 6.92
N LYS A 27 7.87 9.35 7.55
CA LYS A 27 8.02 8.65 8.83
C LYS A 27 7.23 7.35 8.78
N ASN A 28 7.95 6.23 8.82
CA ASN A 28 7.35 4.91 8.80
C ASN A 28 7.49 4.28 10.18
N ALA A 29 6.48 3.52 10.63
CA ALA A 29 6.46 2.89 11.94
C ALA A 29 7.64 1.93 12.18
N ASP A 30 8.11 1.27 11.13
CA ASP A 30 9.13 0.23 11.23
C ASP A 30 10.52 0.66 10.80
N LYS A 31 10.69 1.91 10.40
CA LYS A 31 11.97 2.41 9.87
C LYS A 31 12.26 3.80 10.41
N PRO A 32 13.56 4.20 10.46
CA PRO A 32 13.90 5.57 10.81
C PRO A 32 13.26 6.56 9.83
N PRO A 33 12.99 7.79 10.24
CA PRO A 33 12.49 8.81 9.33
C PRO A 33 13.41 9.00 8.14
N LEU A 34 12.86 9.33 6.98
CA LEU A 34 13.65 9.60 5.79
C LEU A 34 14.48 10.87 5.98
N THR A 35 15.71 10.84 5.49
CA THR A 35 16.56 12.02 5.48
C THR A 35 16.13 12.97 4.37
N PHE A 36 16.52 14.23 4.48
CA PHE A 36 16.26 15.23 3.44
C PHE A 36 16.81 14.77 2.08
N GLN A 37 18.01 14.18 2.08
CA GLN A 37 18.60 13.68 0.84
C GLN A 37 17.85 12.54 0.22
N GLU A 38 17.31 11.62 1.05
CA GLU A 38 16.50 10.52 0.56
C GLU A 38 15.19 11.01 -0.06
N ILE A 39 14.56 11.99 0.59
CA ILE A 39 13.32 12.60 0.08
C ILE A 39 13.59 13.27 -1.27
N LYS A 40 14.66 14.06 -1.35
CA LYS A 40 15.03 14.75 -2.58
C LYS A 40 15.29 13.76 -3.72
N ARG A 41 15.99 12.68 -3.43
CA ARG A 41 16.31 11.65 -4.41
C ARG A 41 15.04 11.00 -4.95
N THR A 42 14.07 10.74 -4.07
CA THR A 42 12.79 10.17 -4.47
C THR A 42 12.01 11.15 -5.34
N LEU A 43 11.97 12.42 -4.96
CA LEU A 43 11.27 13.46 -5.73
C LEU A 43 11.85 13.65 -7.12
N ASP A 44 13.16 13.51 -7.26
CA ASP A 44 13.82 13.64 -8.55
C ASP A 44 13.43 12.55 -9.55
N GLN A 45 12.83 11.46 -9.08
CA GLN A 45 12.36 10.37 -9.93
C GLN A 45 11.00 10.64 -10.57
N PHE A 46 10.26 11.61 -10.06
CA PHE A 46 8.95 11.97 -10.61
C PHE A 46 9.10 13.02 -11.69
N ASP A 47 8.27 12.91 -12.73
CA ASP A 47 8.18 13.96 -13.73
C ASP A 47 7.01 14.89 -13.43
N GLU A 48 6.84 15.94 -14.23
CA GLU A 48 5.80 16.93 -14.00
C GLU A 48 4.37 16.41 -14.13
N ASN A 49 4.21 15.24 -14.77
CA ASN A 49 2.89 14.61 -14.94
C ASN A 49 2.55 13.67 -13.79
N ASP A 50 3.51 13.35 -12.94
CA ASP A 50 3.28 12.47 -11.80
C ASP A 50 2.65 13.26 -10.65
N SER A 51 1.61 12.68 -10.05
CA SER A 51 1.01 13.23 -8.84
C SER A 51 1.62 12.55 -7.63
N TRP A 52 2.05 13.36 -6.65
CA TRP A 52 2.62 12.82 -5.43
C TRP A 52 2.23 13.65 -4.22
N VAL A 53 2.31 13.04 -3.05
CA VAL A 53 2.04 13.68 -1.77
C VAL A 53 3.02 13.12 -0.74
N MET A 54 3.46 13.96 0.19
CA MET A 54 4.32 13.54 1.29
C MET A 54 3.52 13.55 2.58
N THR A 55 3.64 12.49 3.37
CA THR A 55 2.96 12.37 4.65
C THR A 55 3.93 11.96 5.74
N SER A 56 3.48 12.10 6.99
CA SER A 56 4.14 11.52 8.15
C SER A 56 3.27 10.43 8.78
N ALA A 57 2.29 9.93 8.05
CA ALA A 57 1.38 8.90 8.52
C ALA A 57 2.06 7.54 8.47
N GLY A 58 2.55 7.06 9.60
CA GLY A 58 3.28 5.80 9.69
C GLY A 58 2.39 4.56 9.58
N ARG A 59 1.09 4.69 9.80
CA ARG A 59 0.13 3.58 9.74
C ARG A 59 -0.92 3.84 8.69
N PHE A 60 -1.43 2.77 8.07
CA PHE A 60 -2.48 2.90 7.06
C PHE A 60 -3.78 3.44 7.62
N SER A 61 -4.07 3.19 8.90
CA SER A 61 -5.25 3.79 9.55
C SER A 61 -5.15 5.31 9.61
N GLU A 62 -3.95 5.85 9.81
CA GLU A 62 -3.72 7.29 9.77
C GLU A 62 -3.90 7.83 8.35
N LYS A 63 -3.41 7.09 7.36
CA LYS A 63 -3.59 7.45 5.95
C LYS A 63 -5.08 7.46 5.57
N ALA A 64 -5.86 6.55 6.14
CA ALA A 64 -7.31 6.51 5.93
C ALA A 64 -7.99 7.79 6.40
N GLU A 65 -7.55 8.33 7.53
CA GLU A 65 -8.10 9.58 8.06
C GLU A 65 -7.72 10.77 7.18
N MET A 66 -6.51 10.76 6.60
CA MET A 66 -6.04 11.83 5.74
C MET A 66 -6.67 11.79 4.34
N PHE A 67 -6.96 10.61 3.84
CA PHE A 67 -7.44 10.41 2.48
C PHE A 67 -8.72 9.55 2.47
N PRO A 68 -9.83 10.06 3.00
CA PRO A 68 -11.08 9.29 3.00
C PRO A 68 -11.58 9.06 1.58
N ASN A 69 -12.42 8.04 1.41
CA ASN A 69 -13.04 7.69 0.13
C ASN A 69 -12.01 7.35 -0.95
N SER A 70 -10.92 6.71 -0.56
CA SER A 70 -9.80 6.40 -1.45
C SER A 70 -9.66 4.91 -1.70
N VAL A 71 -8.99 4.59 -2.80
CA VAL A 71 -8.52 3.23 -3.09
C VAL A 71 -7.02 3.23 -2.85
N PHE A 72 -6.58 2.42 -1.89
CA PHE A 72 -5.14 2.27 -1.60
C PHE A 72 -4.59 1.14 -2.45
N ILE A 73 -3.57 1.46 -3.25
CA ILE A 73 -2.85 0.46 -4.04
C ILE A 73 -1.71 -0.05 -3.18
N ILE A 74 -1.71 -1.34 -2.91
CA ILE A 74 -0.81 -1.91 -1.91
C ILE A 74 -0.34 -3.29 -2.35
N GLY A 75 0.90 -3.63 -2.02
CA GLY A 75 1.40 -4.98 -2.21
C GLY A 75 0.85 -5.93 -1.15
N ALA A 76 0.68 -7.19 -1.50
CA ALA A 76 0.14 -8.20 -0.58
C ALA A 76 1.02 -8.36 0.67
N ASP A 77 2.34 -8.28 0.52
CA ASP A 77 3.27 -8.38 1.64
C ASP A 77 3.09 -7.24 2.65
N THR A 78 2.78 -6.05 2.17
CA THR A 78 2.51 -4.90 3.05
C THR A 78 1.15 -5.05 3.72
N LEU A 79 0.12 -5.45 2.97
CA LEU A 79 -1.21 -5.64 3.53
C LEU A 79 -1.22 -6.72 4.62
N LEU A 80 -0.40 -7.75 4.46
CA LEU A 80 -0.26 -8.80 5.46
C LEU A 80 0.08 -8.22 6.84
N ARG A 81 0.95 -7.20 6.88
CA ARG A 81 1.33 -6.54 8.14
C ARG A 81 0.19 -5.72 8.72
N VAL A 82 -0.64 -5.13 7.87
CA VAL A 82 -1.79 -4.33 8.31
C VAL A 82 -2.76 -5.17 9.15
N PHE A 83 -2.88 -6.45 8.84
CA PHE A 83 -3.80 -7.36 9.52
C PHE A 83 -3.09 -8.36 10.43
N ASP A 84 -1.84 -8.12 10.79
CA ASP A 84 -1.08 -8.96 11.70
C ASP A 84 -1.01 -8.33 13.07
N GLU A 85 -1.62 -9.00 14.05
CA GLU A 85 -1.73 -8.52 15.43
C GLU A 85 -0.39 -8.16 16.07
N LYS A 86 0.68 -8.82 15.65
CA LYS A 86 2.01 -8.57 16.26
C LYS A 86 2.53 -7.14 16.04
N PHE A 87 1.97 -6.41 15.06
CA PHE A 87 2.34 -5.01 14.83
C PHE A 87 1.49 -4.01 15.61
N TYR A 88 0.64 -4.51 16.49
CA TYR A 88 -0.25 -3.71 17.33
C TYR A 88 -0.03 -4.10 18.79
N SER A 89 -0.52 -3.28 19.71
CA SER A 89 -0.37 -3.55 21.14
C SER A 89 -1.26 -4.70 21.61
N SER A 90 -2.37 -4.95 20.91
CA SER A 90 -3.31 -6.01 21.23
C SER A 90 -4.23 -6.28 20.05
N ASN A 91 -5.02 -7.35 20.13
CA ASN A 91 -6.05 -7.62 19.12
C ASN A 91 -7.09 -6.51 19.09
N LYS A 92 -7.46 -5.98 20.26
CA LYS A 92 -8.40 -4.87 20.36
C LYS A 92 -7.87 -3.64 19.66
N ASP A 93 -6.57 -3.33 19.87
CA ASP A 93 -5.91 -2.20 19.24
C ASP A 93 -5.93 -2.34 17.72
N MET A 94 -5.59 -3.53 17.22
CA MET A 94 -5.64 -3.81 15.79
C MET A 94 -7.05 -3.59 15.22
N ASN A 95 -8.07 -4.10 15.90
CA ASN A 95 -9.45 -3.96 15.43
C ASN A 95 -9.92 -2.50 15.39
N GLU A 96 -9.48 -1.68 16.33
CA GLU A 96 -9.78 -0.25 16.32
C GLU A 96 -9.16 0.46 15.12
N HIS A 97 -7.91 0.12 14.78
CA HIS A 97 -7.26 0.66 13.59
C HIS A 97 -7.92 0.18 12.31
N VAL A 98 -8.26 -1.09 12.25
CA VAL A 98 -8.90 -1.70 11.06
C VAL A 98 -10.28 -1.09 10.82
N GLU A 99 -11.03 -0.78 11.89
CA GLU A 99 -12.36 -0.17 11.75
C GLU A 99 -12.33 1.18 11.05
N ARG A 100 -11.22 1.90 11.15
CA ARG A 100 -11.07 3.19 10.47
C ARG A 100 -11.17 3.08 8.95
N PHE A 101 -10.84 1.91 8.39
CA PHE A 101 -11.00 1.69 6.95
C PHE A 101 -12.47 1.69 6.54
N ASN A 102 -13.35 1.15 7.39
CA ASN A 102 -14.79 1.23 7.17
C ASN A 102 -15.30 2.64 7.38
N ASP A 103 -14.86 3.29 8.46
CA ASP A 103 -15.33 4.63 8.82
C ASP A 103 -15.01 5.66 7.74
N HIS A 104 -13.87 5.51 7.07
CA HIS A 104 -13.42 6.46 6.06
C HIS A 104 -13.62 5.97 4.62
N ASN A 105 -14.33 4.86 4.46
CA ASN A 105 -14.65 4.29 3.14
C ASN A 105 -13.40 4.02 2.28
N ILE A 106 -12.46 3.28 2.85
CA ILE A 106 -11.24 2.89 2.16
C ILE A 106 -11.43 1.54 1.47
N HIS A 107 -10.96 1.44 0.24
CA HIS A 107 -10.85 0.19 -0.48
C HIS A 107 -9.38 -0.09 -0.75
N PHE A 108 -9.04 -1.37 -0.89
CA PHE A 108 -7.67 -1.80 -1.18
C PHE A 108 -7.63 -2.52 -2.52
N LEU A 109 -6.66 -2.13 -3.34
CA LEU A 109 -6.34 -2.83 -4.57
C LEU A 109 -4.98 -3.50 -4.34
N VAL A 110 -4.99 -4.83 -4.28
CA VAL A 110 -3.88 -5.60 -3.74
C VAL A 110 -3.15 -6.34 -4.85
N PHE A 111 -1.87 -6.02 -5.01
CA PHE A 111 -1.02 -6.69 -5.99
C PHE A 111 -0.25 -7.81 -5.32
N GLY A 112 -0.28 -9.01 -5.94
CA GLY A 112 0.53 -10.12 -5.50
C GLY A 112 2.00 -9.81 -5.64
N ARG A 113 2.81 -10.44 -4.82
CA ARG A 113 4.24 -10.21 -4.79
C ARG A 113 4.99 -11.49 -4.42
N LYS A 114 6.11 -11.70 -5.07
CA LYS A 114 7.01 -12.78 -4.72
C LYS A 114 7.98 -12.31 -3.64
N VAL A 115 7.95 -12.99 -2.51
CA VAL A 115 8.85 -12.71 -1.37
C VAL A 115 9.66 -13.97 -1.17
N LYS A 116 10.98 -13.87 -1.37
CA LYS A 116 11.88 -15.01 -1.43
C LYS A 116 11.40 -15.94 -2.54
N ASP A 117 11.11 -17.20 -2.27
CA ASP A 117 10.65 -18.15 -3.27
C ASP A 117 9.14 -18.37 -3.25
N LYS A 118 8.41 -17.53 -2.51
CA LYS A 118 6.97 -17.68 -2.36
C LYS A 118 6.21 -16.48 -2.90
N PHE A 119 5.21 -16.76 -3.72
CA PHE A 119 4.29 -15.73 -4.21
C PHE A 119 3.17 -15.52 -3.19
N ILE A 120 2.99 -14.29 -2.77
CA ILE A 120 1.93 -13.89 -1.82
C ILE A 120 0.91 -13.06 -2.56
N SER A 121 -0.36 -13.46 -2.47
CA SER A 121 -1.48 -12.74 -3.08
C SER A 121 -2.54 -12.44 -2.02
N LEU A 122 -3.58 -11.73 -2.42
CA LEU A 122 -4.71 -11.42 -1.52
C LEU A 122 -5.28 -12.68 -0.87
N GLU A 123 -5.32 -13.79 -1.63
CA GLU A 123 -5.90 -15.04 -1.14
C GLU A 123 -5.12 -15.66 0.02
N ASP A 124 -3.86 -15.27 0.18
CA ASP A 124 -2.99 -15.80 1.24
C ASP A 124 -3.10 -15.01 2.55
N ILE A 125 -3.89 -13.95 2.57
CA ILE A 125 -3.97 -13.04 3.72
C ILE A 125 -5.25 -13.31 4.50
N ASN A 126 -5.10 -13.44 5.83
CA ASN A 126 -6.25 -13.58 6.73
C ASN A 126 -6.81 -12.19 7.03
N ILE A 127 -7.84 -11.81 6.28
CA ILE A 127 -8.44 -10.49 6.38
C ILE A 127 -9.70 -10.55 7.23
N PRO A 128 -9.88 -9.63 8.19
CA PRO A 128 -11.12 -9.58 8.97
C PRO A 128 -12.34 -9.50 8.06
N SER A 129 -13.36 -10.30 8.36
CA SER A 129 -14.54 -10.43 7.50
C SER A 129 -15.24 -9.12 7.21
N LYS A 130 -15.23 -8.18 8.16
CA LYS A 130 -15.94 -6.91 8.02
C LYS A 130 -15.30 -5.95 6.99
N ILE A 131 -14.06 -6.21 6.59
CA ILE A 131 -13.41 -5.40 5.55
C ILE A 131 -12.97 -6.22 4.35
N ARG A 132 -13.20 -7.52 4.33
CA ARG A 132 -12.79 -8.39 3.22
C ARG A 132 -13.38 -7.92 1.88
N SER A 133 -14.62 -7.46 1.88
CA SER A 133 -15.28 -6.97 0.67
C SER A 133 -14.67 -5.69 0.12
N ARG A 134 -13.86 -5.00 0.90
CA ARG A 134 -13.17 -3.78 0.46
C ARG A 134 -11.84 -4.06 -0.23
N CYS A 135 -11.44 -5.33 -0.29
CA CYS A 135 -10.16 -5.72 -0.86
C CYS A 135 -10.38 -6.43 -2.19
N THR A 136 -9.69 -5.96 -3.22
CA THR A 136 -9.72 -6.56 -4.55
C THR A 136 -8.28 -6.90 -4.94
N GLY A 137 -8.06 -8.12 -5.40
CA GLY A 137 -6.73 -8.57 -5.79
C GLY A 137 -6.53 -8.59 -7.30
N PHE A 138 -5.27 -8.51 -7.72
CA PHE A 138 -4.87 -8.85 -9.08
C PHE A 138 -4.36 -10.27 -9.11
N ASN A 139 -4.64 -10.96 -10.21
CA ASN A 139 -4.19 -12.34 -10.43
C ASN A 139 -2.69 -12.38 -10.67
N GLU A 140 -2.11 -13.59 -10.52
CA GLU A 140 -0.68 -13.82 -10.75
C GLU A 140 -0.20 -13.36 -12.13
N GLY A 141 -1.08 -13.36 -13.13
CA GLY A 141 -0.74 -12.92 -14.48
C GLY A 141 -0.28 -11.48 -14.59
N TYR A 142 -0.49 -10.68 -13.55
CA TYR A 142 -0.02 -9.29 -13.50
C TYR A 142 1.34 -9.15 -12.80
N TYR A 143 1.88 -10.24 -12.28
CA TYR A 143 3.19 -10.24 -11.64
C TYR A 143 4.30 -10.26 -12.68
N GLU A 144 5.29 -9.36 -12.52
CA GLU A 144 6.43 -9.26 -13.39
C GLU A 144 7.69 -9.55 -12.58
N PRO A 145 8.41 -10.65 -12.86
CA PRO A 145 9.60 -10.99 -12.06
C PRO A 145 10.66 -9.89 -12.00
N GLU A 146 10.75 -9.07 -13.01
CA GLU A 146 11.69 -7.95 -13.07
C GLU A 146 11.47 -6.95 -11.95
N TRP A 147 10.26 -6.86 -11.41
CA TRP A 147 9.94 -5.92 -10.35
C TRP A 147 10.76 -6.18 -9.09
N GLU A 148 11.15 -7.41 -8.86
CA GLU A 148 11.94 -7.78 -7.69
C GLU A 148 13.38 -7.32 -7.77
N LYS A 149 13.92 -7.19 -8.97
CA LYS A 149 15.31 -6.83 -9.18
C LYS A 149 15.61 -5.40 -8.79
N ASP A 150 14.59 -4.55 -8.77
CA ASP A 150 14.72 -3.13 -8.48
C ASP A 150 14.55 -2.82 -6.99
N GLU A 151 14.37 -3.85 -6.19
CA GLU A 151 14.22 -3.72 -4.75
C GLU A 151 15.52 -4.10 -4.05
#